data_0af465266edd3af32c781a52944bcbf8
#
_entry.id   0af465266edd3af32c781a52944bcbf8
#
_cell.length_a   1.000
_cell.length_b   1.000
_cell.length_c   1.000
_cell.angle_alpha   90.00
_cell.angle_beta   90.00
_cell.angle_gamma   90.00
#
_symmetry.space_group_name_H-M   'P 1'
#
loop_
_entity.id
_entity.type
_entity.pdbx_description
1 polymer ?
#
loop_
_entity_poly.entity_id
_entity_poly.type
_entity_poly.pdbx_seq_one_letter_code
_entity_poly.pdbx_strand_id
1 'polypeptide(L)'
;MKGRPMEKVRAIVASLIALAAATPALADQAPSAPAPVAAEDAAPQEAIDEAIAFAKEMTADATVALTSTGTSEAEKLKAFQKVLAEGLALDVIGRFMLGDNRKTMSEEQIALYDAVFPDYITRLYADQFADIVGKPLEVLEARALGAKDVIVRTQFPRNDGGPIMVDWRVRKLKDGSQKMIDIIVSGISIMLVKREEFSAFIAQNGVDALLARLEKEAEA
;
A
#
# COMPACT_ATOMS: atom_id res chain seq x y z
N MET A 1 -7.52 25.84 -16.10
CA MET A 1 -8.61 25.09 -15.46
C MET A 1 -7.99 23.90 -14.78
N LYS A 2 -7.79 23.98 -13.44
CA LYS A 2 -7.16 22.90 -12.66
C LYS A 2 -8.20 21.85 -12.33
N GLY A 3 -8.08 20.65 -12.91
CA GLY A 3 -8.89 19.50 -12.56
C GLY A 3 -8.71 19.14 -11.07
N ARG A 4 -9.81 18.98 -10.36
CA ARG A 4 -9.83 18.70 -8.92
C ARG A 4 -9.23 17.31 -8.62
N PRO A 5 -8.35 17.18 -7.63
CA PRO A 5 -7.74 15.90 -7.26
C PRO A 5 -8.77 14.80 -6.89
N MET A 6 -9.98 15.18 -6.49
CA MET A 6 -11.08 14.26 -6.15
C MET A 6 -11.58 13.37 -7.31
N GLU A 7 -11.33 13.74 -8.57
CA GLU A 7 -11.73 12.87 -9.70
C GLU A 7 -10.81 11.67 -9.87
N LYS A 8 -9.54 11.79 -9.50
CA LYS A 8 -8.57 10.68 -9.67
C LYS A 8 -8.81 9.53 -8.67
N VAL A 9 -9.19 9.83 -7.44
CA VAL A 9 -9.54 8.79 -6.43
C VAL A 9 -10.86 8.12 -6.80
N ARG A 10 -11.83 8.86 -7.35
CA ARG A 10 -13.07 8.29 -7.90
C ARG A 10 -12.81 7.37 -9.09
N ALA A 11 -11.83 7.67 -9.93
CA ALA A 11 -11.50 6.86 -11.09
C ALA A 11 -10.89 5.51 -10.70
N ILE A 12 -10.09 5.43 -9.64
CA ILE A 12 -9.45 4.17 -9.20
C ILE A 12 -10.47 3.25 -8.52
N VAL A 13 -11.35 3.79 -7.68
CA VAL A 13 -12.44 3.00 -7.07
C VAL A 13 -13.50 2.65 -8.12
N ALA A 14 -13.80 3.55 -9.07
CA ALA A 14 -14.76 3.29 -10.14
C ALA A 14 -14.24 2.30 -11.20
N SER A 15 -12.93 2.29 -11.50
CA SER A 15 -12.34 1.33 -12.45
C SER A 15 -12.30 -0.10 -11.89
N LEU A 16 -12.19 -0.26 -10.58
CA LEU A 16 -12.26 -1.58 -9.92
C LEU A 16 -13.70 -2.13 -9.87
N ILE A 17 -14.72 -1.26 -9.88
CA ILE A 17 -16.14 -1.67 -9.86
C ILE A 17 -16.68 -1.95 -11.26
N ALA A 18 -16.14 -1.34 -12.32
CA ALA A 18 -16.63 -1.50 -13.69
C ALA A 18 -16.27 -2.85 -14.35
N LEU A 19 -15.38 -3.65 -13.76
CA LEU A 19 -15.03 -4.98 -14.29
C LEU A 19 -15.89 -6.12 -13.69
N ALA A 20 -16.84 -5.81 -12.80
CA ALA A 20 -17.69 -6.80 -12.14
C ALA A 20 -19.09 -6.97 -12.77
N ALA A 21 -19.36 -6.42 -13.96
CA ALA A 21 -20.68 -6.46 -14.58
C ALA A 21 -20.71 -7.25 -15.89
N ALA A 22 -20.34 -8.54 -15.89
CA ALA A 22 -20.79 -9.49 -16.92
C ALA A 22 -20.41 -10.94 -16.57
N THR A 23 -21.10 -11.55 -15.60
CA THR A 23 -21.33 -13.02 -15.63
C THR A 23 -22.60 -13.34 -14.86
N PRO A 24 -23.50 -14.21 -15.38
CA PRO A 24 -24.68 -14.62 -14.64
C PRO A 24 -24.36 -15.69 -13.59
N ALA A 25 -24.91 -15.48 -12.41
CA ALA A 25 -25.30 -16.46 -11.40
C ALA A 25 -24.39 -17.70 -11.22
N LEU A 26 -23.41 -17.60 -10.34
CA LEU A 26 -23.08 -18.69 -9.44
C LEU A 26 -23.23 -18.14 -8.01
N ALA A 27 -24.22 -18.69 -7.33
CA ALA A 27 -24.58 -18.34 -5.98
C ALA A 27 -23.43 -18.63 -5.01
N ASP A 28 -23.27 -17.70 -4.06
CA ASP A 28 -22.91 -17.97 -2.68
C ASP A 28 -21.53 -18.59 -2.41
N GLN A 29 -20.46 -17.81 -2.66
CA GLN A 29 -19.25 -17.91 -1.84
C GLN A 29 -18.76 -16.49 -1.56
N ALA A 30 -19.22 -15.93 -0.44
CA ALA A 30 -18.52 -14.84 0.20
C ALA A 30 -17.05 -15.27 0.39
N PRO A 31 -16.04 -14.42 0.13
CA PRO A 31 -14.67 -14.76 0.43
C PRO A 31 -14.59 -15.10 1.93
N SER A 32 -14.37 -16.38 2.22
CA SER A 32 -14.22 -16.87 3.59
C SER A 32 -13.11 -16.06 4.24
N ALA A 33 -13.42 -15.40 5.34
CA ALA A 33 -12.42 -14.82 6.21
C ALA A 33 -11.30 -15.85 6.43
N PRO A 34 -10.01 -15.46 6.38
CA PRO A 34 -8.93 -16.40 6.63
C PRO A 34 -9.20 -17.11 7.95
N ALA A 35 -9.09 -18.43 7.93
CA ALA A 35 -9.33 -19.26 9.11
C ALA A 35 -8.52 -18.74 10.31
N PRO A 36 -9.06 -18.79 11.54
CA PRO A 36 -8.33 -18.38 12.72
C PRO A 36 -7.03 -19.19 12.80
N VAL A 37 -5.89 -18.51 12.78
CA VAL A 37 -4.57 -19.11 12.99
C VAL A 37 -4.59 -19.71 14.41
N ALA A 38 -4.10 -20.93 14.57
CA ALA A 38 -4.00 -21.55 15.89
C ALA A 38 -3.21 -20.61 16.83
N ALA A 39 -3.66 -20.47 18.07
CA ALA A 39 -3.12 -19.49 19.01
C ALA A 39 -1.62 -19.64 19.32
N GLU A 40 -1.02 -20.79 19.01
CA GLU A 40 0.40 -21.07 19.22
C GLU A 40 1.32 -20.40 18.18
N ASP A 41 0.80 -19.99 17.01
CA ASP A 41 1.56 -19.33 15.93
C ASP A 41 1.22 -17.83 15.80
N ALA A 42 0.51 -17.25 16.73
CA ALA A 42 0.14 -15.84 16.69
C ALA A 42 1.26 -14.93 17.24
N ALA A 43 1.43 -13.76 16.67
CA ALA A 43 2.35 -12.74 17.20
C ALA A 43 1.94 -12.39 18.66
N PRO A 44 2.91 -12.16 19.57
CA PRO A 44 2.63 -11.83 20.97
C PRO A 44 1.96 -10.44 21.07
N GLN A 45 1.27 -10.19 22.21
CA GLN A 45 0.57 -8.92 22.45
C GLN A 45 1.50 -7.71 22.32
N GLU A 46 2.75 -7.82 22.78
CA GLU A 46 3.76 -6.77 22.63
C GLU A 46 3.96 -6.35 21.15
N ALA A 47 4.01 -7.33 20.24
CA ALA A 47 4.13 -7.04 18.81
C ALA A 47 2.88 -6.34 18.23
N ILE A 48 1.71 -6.63 18.80
CA ILE A 48 0.46 -5.93 18.43
C ILE A 48 0.53 -4.47 18.89
N ASP A 49 0.96 -4.22 20.12
CA ASP A 49 1.09 -2.88 20.69
C ASP A 49 2.14 -2.04 19.92
N GLU A 50 3.28 -2.66 19.59
CA GLU A 50 4.32 -2.05 18.74
C GLU A 50 3.79 -1.68 17.35
N ALA A 51 3.01 -2.56 16.72
CA ALA A 51 2.43 -2.30 15.41
C ALA A 51 1.41 -1.15 15.42
N ILE A 52 0.61 -1.05 16.50
CA ILE A 52 -0.31 0.08 16.70
C ILE A 52 0.47 1.40 16.85
N ALA A 53 1.53 1.40 17.67
CA ALA A 53 2.39 2.56 17.87
C ALA A 53 3.02 3.00 16.54
N PHE A 54 3.58 2.06 15.78
CA PHE A 54 4.17 2.31 14.47
C PHE A 54 3.16 2.92 13.47
N ALA A 55 1.94 2.36 13.38
CA ALA A 55 0.92 2.89 12.48
C ALA A 55 0.50 4.33 12.83
N LYS A 56 0.40 4.63 14.13
CA LYS A 56 0.09 5.98 14.62
C LYS A 56 1.23 6.97 14.31
N GLU A 57 2.48 6.60 14.59
CA GLU A 57 3.66 7.41 14.34
C GLU A 57 3.80 7.72 12.85
N MET A 58 3.75 6.70 11.99
CA MET A 58 3.82 6.89 10.54
C MET A 58 2.73 7.81 10.00
N THR A 59 1.51 7.70 10.52
CA THR A 59 0.40 8.59 10.12
C THR A 59 0.62 10.02 10.61
N ALA A 60 1.15 10.20 11.82
CA ALA A 60 1.48 11.51 12.36
C ALA A 60 2.60 12.18 11.53
N ASP A 61 3.66 11.45 11.22
CA ASP A 61 4.78 11.95 10.40
C ASP A 61 4.33 12.32 8.98
N ALA A 62 3.49 11.48 8.36
CA ALA A 62 2.87 11.77 7.08
C ALA A 62 2.03 13.06 7.13
N THR A 63 1.27 13.25 8.21
CA THR A 63 0.47 14.46 8.43
C THR A 63 1.38 15.69 8.57
N VAL A 64 2.42 15.61 9.40
CA VAL A 64 3.40 16.70 9.56
C VAL A 64 4.04 17.04 8.22
N ALA A 65 4.51 16.05 7.47
CA ALA A 65 5.15 16.26 6.17
C ALA A 65 4.26 17.05 5.19
N LEU A 66 2.96 16.73 5.13
CA LEU A 66 2.03 17.32 4.15
C LEU A 66 1.32 18.60 4.65
N THR A 67 1.28 18.85 5.97
CA THR A 67 0.63 20.05 6.54
C THR A 67 1.60 21.14 6.98
N SER A 68 2.92 20.94 6.81
CA SER A 68 3.95 21.92 7.19
C SER A 68 3.69 23.28 6.54
N THR A 69 3.73 24.34 7.35
CA THR A 69 3.58 25.72 6.91
C THR A 69 4.92 26.31 6.48
N GLY A 70 4.91 27.16 5.45
CA GLY A 70 6.14 27.83 4.98
C GLY A 70 7.01 27.00 4.03
N THR A 71 6.57 25.79 3.65
CA THR A 71 7.22 24.92 2.67
C THR A 71 6.42 24.86 1.37
N SER A 72 7.10 24.68 0.24
CA SER A 72 6.44 24.48 -1.07
C SER A 72 5.76 23.11 -1.15
N GLU A 73 4.80 22.95 -2.05
CA GLU A 73 4.14 21.65 -2.27
C GLU A 73 5.14 20.56 -2.70
N ALA A 74 6.17 20.92 -3.46
CA ALA A 74 7.23 19.98 -3.85
C ALA A 74 8.06 19.49 -2.63
N GLU A 75 8.36 20.38 -1.69
CA GLU A 75 9.07 20.01 -0.46
C GLU A 75 8.21 19.14 0.45
N LYS A 76 6.91 19.43 0.58
CA LYS A 76 5.97 18.61 1.33
C LYS A 76 5.88 17.20 0.73
N LEU A 77 5.74 17.12 -0.60
CA LEU A 77 5.69 15.83 -1.30
C LEU A 77 6.97 15.02 -1.07
N LYS A 78 8.13 15.66 -1.17
CA LYS A 78 9.43 15.01 -0.91
C LYS A 78 9.56 14.53 0.53
N ALA A 79 9.13 15.33 1.51
CA ALA A 79 9.11 14.93 2.91
C ALA A 79 8.18 13.72 3.15
N PHE A 80 7.01 13.72 2.53
CA PHE A 80 6.07 12.59 2.61
C PHE A 80 6.60 11.32 1.94
N GLN A 81 7.23 11.43 0.77
CA GLN A 81 7.90 10.31 0.12
C GLN A 81 8.99 9.69 1.01
N LYS A 82 9.72 10.53 1.75
CA LYS A 82 10.71 10.06 2.73
C LYS A 82 10.06 9.25 3.85
N VAL A 83 8.95 9.72 4.43
CA VAL A 83 8.19 8.99 5.45
C VAL A 83 7.75 7.63 4.91
N LEU A 84 7.24 7.57 3.69
CA LEU A 84 6.86 6.31 3.04
C LEU A 84 8.07 5.39 2.82
N ALA A 85 9.19 5.92 2.32
CA ALA A 85 10.40 5.13 2.10
C ALA A 85 10.96 4.54 3.39
N GLU A 86 10.87 5.27 4.50
CA GLU A 86 11.31 4.82 5.82
C GLU A 86 10.32 3.85 6.47
N GLY A 87 9.02 4.02 6.24
CA GLY A 87 7.96 3.21 6.83
C GLY A 87 7.63 1.91 6.09
N LEU A 88 7.86 1.85 4.77
CA LEU A 88 7.56 0.69 3.94
C LEU A 88 8.75 -0.28 3.87
N ALA A 89 8.48 -1.59 3.86
CA ALA A 89 9.47 -2.61 3.54
C ALA A 89 9.61 -2.75 2.01
N LEU A 90 10.19 -1.75 1.35
CA LEU A 90 10.20 -1.61 -0.10
C LEU A 90 10.79 -2.82 -0.82
N ASP A 91 11.82 -3.44 -0.27
CA ASP A 91 12.43 -4.67 -0.79
C ASP A 91 11.49 -5.89 -0.71
N VAL A 92 10.71 -6.02 0.37
CA VAL A 92 9.71 -7.08 0.53
C VAL A 92 8.54 -6.86 -0.44
N ILE A 93 8.05 -5.63 -0.50
CA ILE A 93 6.94 -5.24 -1.37
C ILE A 93 7.32 -5.42 -2.84
N GLY A 94 8.49 -4.93 -3.25
CA GLY A 94 8.96 -5.04 -4.63
C GLY A 94 9.13 -6.48 -5.09
N ARG A 95 9.73 -7.34 -4.26
CA ARG A 95 9.82 -8.78 -4.56
C ARG A 95 8.47 -9.44 -4.69
N PHE A 96 7.53 -9.10 -3.82
CA PHE A 96 6.19 -9.66 -3.88
C PHE A 96 5.44 -9.22 -5.14
N MET A 97 5.56 -7.95 -5.55
CA MET A 97 4.89 -7.43 -6.74
C MET A 97 5.37 -8.06 -8.04
N LEU A 98 6.66 -8.35 -8.17
CA LEU A 98 7.20 -9.12 -9.31
C LEU A 98 6.74 -10.58 -9.28
N GLY A 99 6.58 -11.17 -8.09
CA GLY A 99 6.21 -12.57 -7.94
C GLY A 99 7.15 -13.51 -8.70
N ASP A 100 6.57 -14.46 -9.42
CA ASP A 100 7.33 -15.45 -10.20
C ASP A 100 8.06 -14.85 -11.42
N ASN A 101 7.64 -13.68 -11.91
CA ASN A 101 8.33 -13.01 -13.01
C ASN A 101 9.79 -12.69 -12.68
N ARG A 102 10.11 -12.43 -11.39
CA ARG A 102 11.48 -12.21 -10.94
C ARG A 102 12.43 -13.35 -11.27
N LYS A 103 11.94 -14.59 -11.35
CA LYS A 103 12.75 -15.78 -11.64
C LYS A 103 13.22 -15.84 -13.10
N THR A 104 12.56 -15.12 -13.99
CA THR A 104 12.85 -15.08 -15.43
C THR A 104 13.60 -13.82 -15.85
N MET A 105 13.82 -12.88 -14.91
CA MET A 105 14.56 -11.63 -15.16
C MET A 105 16.07 -11.86 -15.13
N SER A 106 16.80 -11.09 -15.94
CA SER A 106 18.27 -11.02 -15.84
C SER A 106 18.70 -10.26 -14.58
N GLU A 107 19.98 -10.39 -14.20
CA GLU A 107 20.55 -9.65 -13.07
C GLU A 107 20.46 -8.13 -13.29
N GLU A 108 20.69 -7.67 -14.52
CA GLU A 108 20.58 -6.26 -14.89
C GLU A 108 19.14 -5.74 -14.75
N GLN A 109 18.15 -6.53 -15.19
CA GLN A 109 16.75 -6.18 -15.06
C GLN A 109 16.32 -6.12 -13.59
N ILE A 110 16.80 -7.05 -12.76
CA ILE A 110 16.55 -7.04 -11.31
C ILE A 110 17.18 -5.81 -10.66
N ALA A 111 18.45 -5.49 -11.01
CA ALA A 111 19.14 -4.33 -10.47
C ALA A 111 18.43 -3.00 -10.84
N LEU A 112 17.98 -2.88 -12.09
CA LEU A 112 17.22 -1.71 -12.55
C LEU A 112 15.88 -1.62 -11.82
N TYR A 113 15.13 -2.73 -11.69
CA TYR A 113 13.88 -2.76 -10.92
C TYR A 113 14.09 -2.31 -9.47
N ASP A 114 15.06 -2.92 -8.79
CA ASP A 114 15.35 -2.63 -7.38
C ASP A 114 15.78 -1.16 -7.17
N ALA A 115 16.36 -0.51 -8.21
CA ALA A 115 16.72 0.90 -8.19
C ALA A 115 15.53 1.85 -8.41
N VAL A 116 14.61 1.53 -9.34
CA VAL A 116 13.51 2.45 -9.70
C VAL A 116 12.23 2.23 -8.89
N PHE A 117 12.02 1.01 -8.38
CA PHE A 117 10.80 0.64 -7.66
C PHE A 117 10.51 1.51 -6.43
N PRO A 118 11.49 1.85 -5.56
CA PRO A 118 11.26 2.71 -4.40
C PRO A 118 10.64 4.06 -4.76
N ASP A 119 11.16 4.73 -5.76
CA ASP A 119 10.66 6.04 -6.20
C ASP A 119 9.28 5.93 -6.84
N TYR A 120 9.08 4.91 -7.68
CA TYR A 120 7.77 4.62 -8.26
C TYR A 120 6.69 4.42 -7.19
N ILE A 121 6.93 3.53 -6.23
CA ILE A 121 5.89 3.15 -5.24
C ILE A 121 5.61 4.27 -4.24
N THR A 122 6.63 4.97 -3.78
CA THR A 122 6.44 6.09 -2.85
C THR A 122 5.70 7.24 -3.51
N ARG A 123 5.97 7.52 -4.79
CA ARG A 123 5.24 8.53 -5.56
C ARG A 123 3.78 8.13 -5.79
N LEU A 124 3.56 6.87 -6.21
CA LEU A 124 2.21 6.33 -6.40
C LEU A 124 1.35 6.48 -5.13
N TYR A 125 1.92 6.17 -3.96
CA TYR A 125 1.20 6.32 -2.70
C TYR A 125 1.04 7.77 -2.28
N ALA A 126 2.03 8.63 -2.52
CA ALA A 126 1.92 10.05 -2.19
C ALA A 126 0.68 10.68 -2.84
N ASP A 127 0.43 10.38 -4.11
CA ASP A 127 -0.74 10.89 -4.84
C ASP A 127 -2.07 10.32 -4.30
N GLN A 128 -2.07 9.07 -3.83
CA GLN A 128 -3.28 8.39 -3.33
C GLN A 128 -3.66 8.81 -1.91
N PHE A 129 -2.66 9.05 -1.06
CA PHE A 129 -2.90 9.38 0.35
C PHE A 129 -3.08 10.87 0.64
N ALA A 130 -2.86 11.74 -0.32
CA ALA A 130 -3.07 13.19 -0.15
C ALA A 130 -4.45 13.56 0.40
N ASP A 131 -5.49 12.78 0.08
CA ASP A 131 -6.87 13.04 0.50
C ASP A 131 -7.18 12.65 1.96
N ILE A 132 -6.37 11.79 2.57
CA ILE A 132 -6.59 11.32 3.96
C ILE A 132 -5.62 11.99 4.96
N VAL A 133 -4.59 12.63 4.47
CA VAL A 133 -3.61 13.33 5.30
C VAL A 133 -4.25 14.50 6.04
N GLY A 134 -3.83 14.67 7.29
CA GLY A 134 -4.40 15.67 8.19
C GLY A 134 -5.73 15.29 8.82
N LYS A 135 -6.29 14.12 8.48
CA LYS A 135 -7.48 13.58 9.15
C LYS A 135 -7.04 12.72 10.34
N PRO A 136 -7.78 12.77 11.46
CA PRO A 136 -7.45 11.93 12.60
C PRO A 136 -7.57 10.44 12.24
N LEU A 137 -6.53 9.67 12.55
CA LEU A 137 -6.54 8.23 12.46
C LEU A 137 -7.20 7.68 13.73
N GLU A 138 -8.25 6.89 13.57
CA GLU A 138 -8.85 6.14 14.65
C GLU A 138 -8.50 4.65 14.51
N VAL A 139 -7.81 4.09 15.52
CA VAL A 139 -7.52 2.65 15.59
C VAL A 139 -8.76 1.95 16.16
N LEU A 140 -9.33 1.02 15.40
CA LEU A 140 -10.50 0.25 15.79
C LEU A 140 -10.12 -1.06 16.45
N GLU A 141 -9.20 -1.80 15.84
CA GLU A 141 -8.70 -3.08 16.35
C GLU A 141 -7.30 -3.38 15.81
N ALA A 142 -6.58 -4.26 16.48
CA ALA A 142 -5.37 -4.84 15.94
C ALA A 142 -5.33 -6.33 16.28
N ARG A 143 -4.81 -7.14 15.36
CA ARG A 143 -4.74 -8.60 15.53
C ARG A 143 -3.52 -9.18 14.85
N ALA A 144 -3.00 -10.24 15.44
CA ALA A 144 -1.95 -11.02 14.80
C ALA A 144 -2.43 -11.67 13.50
N LEU A 145 -1.55 -11.74 12.51
CA LEU A 145 -1.71 -12.49 11.27
C LEU A 145 -0.50 -13.43 11.12
N GLY A 146 -0.56 -14.59 11.77
CA GLY A 146 0.57 -15.49 11.95
C GLY A 146 1.62 -14.91 12.93
N ALA A 147 2.81 -15.50 12.93
CA ALA A 147 3.87 -15.20 13.91
C ALA A 147 4.59 -13.86 13.66
N LYS A 148 4.45 -13.27 12.48
CA LYS A 148 5.32 -12.15 12.04
C LYS A 148 4.57 -10.86 11.70
N ASP A 149 3.29 -10.97 11.40
CA ASP A 149 2.51 -9.86 10.89
C ASP A 149 1.39 -9.48 11.85
N VAL A 150 1.08 -8.20 11.88
CA VAL A 150 -0.06 -7.65 12.61
C VAL A 150 -0.89 -6.83 11.62
N ILE A 151 -2.20 -7.01 11.66
CA ILE A 151 -3.16 -6.15 10.99
C ILE A 151 -3.65 -5.12 12.00
N VAL A 152 -3.38 -3.84 11.73
CA VAL A 152 -3.94 -2.71 12.47
C VAL A 152 -5.08 -2.12 11.65
N ARG A 153 -6.31 -2.29 12.10
CA ARG A 153 -7.50 -1.74 11.46
C ARG A 153 -7.76 -0.34 11.94
N THR A 154 -7.94 0.55 10.99
CA THR A 154 -8.16 1.97 11.26
C THR A 154 -9.29 2.52 10.41
N GLN A 155 -9.79 3.69 10.81
CA GLN A 155 -10.70 4.47 9.98
C GLN A 155 -10.27 5.94 9.90
N PHE A 156 -10.58 6.56 8.76
CA PHE A 156 -10.44 7.99 8.53
C PHE A 156 -11.80 8.60 8.24
N PRO A 157 -12.18 9.72 8.88
CA PRO A 157 -13.44 10.39 8.61
C PRO A 157 -13.47 10.97 7.21
N ARG A 158 -14.64 10.93 6.57
CA ARG A 158 -14.93 11.64 5.32
C ARG A 158 -15.97 12.70 5.53
N ASN A 159 -15.92 13.72 4.69
CA ASN A 159 -16.94 14.79 4.73
C ASN A 159 -18.23 14.36 4.02
N ASP A 160 -18.15 13.38 3.13
CA ASP A 160 -19.22 12.80 2.35
C ASP A 160 -19.14 11.28 2.38
N GLY A 161 -20.21 10.61 2.77
CA GLY A 161 -20.28 9.16 2.89
C GLY A 161 -19.76 8.62 4.22
N GLY A 162 -19.55 7.29 4.29
CA GLY A 162 -19.00 6.63 5.48
C GLY A 162 -17.48 6.79 5.58
N PRO A 163 -16.86 6.45 6.73
CA PRO A 163 -15.42 6.52 6.92
C PRO A 163 -14.67 5.61 5.93
N ILE A 164 -13.44 5.97 5.63
CA ILE A 164 -12.55 5.10 4.86
C ILE A 164 -11.91 4.12 5.83
N MET A 165 -12.11 2.83 5.58
CA MET A 165 -11.46 1.76 6.33
C MET A 165 -10.11 1.46 5.73
N VAL A 166 -9.06 1.45 6.56
CA VAL A 166 -7.69 1.13 6.14
C VAL A 166 -7.10 0.13 7.13
N ASP A 167 -6.71 -1.03 6.62
CA ASP A 167 -5.99 -2.03 7.39
C ASP A 167 -4.49 -1.95 7.01
N TRP A 168 -3.63 -1.75 8.00
CA TRP A 168 -2.19 -1.68 7.86
C TRP A 168 -1.60 -3.04 8.21
N ARG A 169 -0.93 -3.68 7.26
CA ARG A 169 -0.20 -4.91 7.54
C ARG A 169 1.23 -4.56 7.90
N VAL A 170 1.54 -4.71 9.17
CA VAL A 170 2.84 -4.39 9.78
C VAL A 170 3.60 -5.68 10.04
N ARG A 171 4.90 -5.68 9.74
CA ARG A 171 5.82 -6.80 9.98
C ARG A 171 7.02 -6.34 10.79
N LYS A 172 7.36 -7.08 11.83
CA LYS A 172 8.65 -6.94 12.51
C LYS A 172 9.71 -7.65 11.68
N LEU A 173 10.69 -6.90 11.19
CA LEU A 173 11.79 -7.42 10.39
C LEU A 173 12.85 -8.09 11.30
N LYS A 174 13.82 -8.76 10.67
CA LYS A 174 14.89 -9.49 11.42
C LYS A 174 15.79 -8.56 12.22
N ASP A 175 15.94 -7.32 11.83
CA ASP A 175 16.68 -6.27 12.52
C ASP A 175 15.90 -5.64 13.69
N GLY A 176 14.66 -6.11 13.94
CA GLY A 176 13.77 -5.61 14.97
C GLY A 176 12.91 -4.41 14.54
N SER A 177 13.14 -3.82 13.38
CA SER A 177 12.34 -2.68 12.89
C SER A 177 10.93 -3.11 12.52
N GLN A 178 9.96 -2.22 12.79
CA GLN A 178 8.60 -2.36 12.28
C GLN A 178 8.53 -1.73 10.90
N LYS A 179 7.93 -2.43 9.94
CA LYS A 179 7.71 -1.93 8.58
C LYS A 179 6.34 -2.32 8.08
N MET A 180 5.72 -1.44 7.33
CA MET A 180 4.50 -1.75 6.60
C MET A 180 4.85 -2.56 5.36
N ILE A 181 4.12 -3.65 5.15
CA ILE A 181 4.28 -4.53 3.98
C ILE A 181 3.04 -4.56 3.07
N ASP A 182 1.90 -4.07 3.53
CA ASP A 182 0.69 -3.93 2.71
C ASP A 182 -0.26 -2.90 3.32
N ILE A 183 -1.07 -2.30 2.46
CA ILE A 183 -2.17 -1.42 2.82
C ILE A 183 -3.43 -1.98 2.17
N ILE A 184 -4.46 -2.22 2.98
CA ILE A 184 -5.74 -2.78 2.53
C ILE A 184 -6.80 -1.70 2.70
N VAL A 185 -7.31 -1.18 1.60
CA VAL A 185 -8.34 -0.13 1.60
C VAL A 185 -9.69 -0.73 1.28
N SER A 186 -10.63 -0.57 2.18
CA SER A 186 -11.98 -1.15 2.03
C SER A 186 -11.97 -2.66 1.69
N GLY A 187 -11.04 -3.41 2.28
CA GLY A 187 -10.89 -4.84 2.09
C GLY A 187 -10.06 -5.25 0.87
N ILE A 188 -9.53 -4.31 0.10
CA ILE A 188 -8.72 -4.58 -1.11
C ILE A 188 -7.24 -4.32 -0.81
N SER A 189 -6.39 -5.36 -0.91
CA SER A 189 -4.94 -5.25 -0.80
C SER A 189 -4.35 -4.51 -2.01
N ILE A 190 -3.72 -3.38 -1.76
CA ILE A 190 -3.08 -2.58 -2.82
C ILE A 190 -1.92 -3.36 -3.43
N MET A 191 -1.15 -4.05 -2.59
CA MET A 191 0.00 -4.84 -3.04
C MET A 191 -0.43 -6.00 -3.95
N LEU A 192 -1.54 -6.67 -3.62
CA LEU A 192 -2.05 -7.78 -4.44
C LEU A 192 -2.55 -7.28 -5.79
N VAL A 193 -3.31 -6.18 -5.83
CA VAL A 193 -3.78 -5.56 -7.08
C VAL A 193 -2.60 -5.18 -7.97
N LYS A 194 -1.56 -4.57 -7.40
CA LYS A 194 -0.36 -4.18 -8.16
C LYS A 194 0.43 -5.37 -8.68
N ARG A 195 0.51 -6.46 -7.92
CA ARG A 195 1.11 -7.72 -8.39
C ARG A 195 0.41 -8.26 -9.64
N GLU A 196 -0.92 -8.31 -9.60
CA GLU A 196 -1.71 -8.77 -10.75
C GLU A 196 -1.54 -7.82 -11.96
N GLU A 197 -1.53 -6.52 -11.73
CA GLU A 197 -1.26 -5.51 -12.77
C GLU A 197 0.12 -5.72 -13.41
N PHE A 198 1.17 -5.90 -12.62
CA PHE A 198 2.53 -6.14 -13.12
C PHE A 198 2.61 -7.45 -13.90
N SER A 199 2.03 -8.52 -13.36
CA SER A 199 2.00 -9.82 -14.05
C SER A 199 1.30 -9.74 -15.40
N ALA A 200 0.13 -9.11 -15.47
CA ALA A 200 -0.61 -8.92 -16.71
C ALA A 200 0.17 -8.04 -17.72
N PHE A 201 0.80 -6.97 -17.24
CA PHE A 201 1.58 -6.08 -18.09
C PHE A 201 2.82 -6.77 -18.67
N ILE A 202 3.55 -7.52 -17.83
CA ILE A 202 4.73 -8.29 -18.25
C ILE A 202 4.34 -9.34 -19.29
N ALA A 203 3.22 -10.06 -19.07
CA ALA A 203 2.74 -11.07 -20.02
C ALA A 203 2.43 -10.50 -21.41
N GLN A 204 1.98 -9.25 -21.48
CA GLN A 204 1.60 -8.59 -22.73
C GLN A 204 2.76 -7.85 -23.40
N ASN A 205 3.66 -7.24 -22.64
CA ASN A 205 4.63 -6.26 -23.12
C ASN A 205 6.08 -6.63 -22.81
N GLY A 206 6.30 -7.61 -21.94
CA GLY A 206 7.62 -8.02 -21.47
C GLY A 206 8.14 -7.19 -20.29
N VAL A 207 9.22 -7.68 -19.69
CA VAL A 207 9.87 -7.07 -18.51
C VAL A 207 10.45 -5.69 -18.81
N ASP A 208 11.14 -5.53 -19.95
CA ASP A 208 11.79 -4.25 -20.30
C ASP A 208 10.78 -3.12 -20.45
N ALA A 209 9.59 -3.42 -20.98
CA ALA A 209 8.51 -2.46 -21.07
C ALA A 209 7.95 -2.05 -19.67
N LEU A 210 7.90 -2.99 -18.72
CA LEU A 210 7.55 -2.66 -17.34
C LEU A 210 8.60 -1.73 -16.74
N LEU A 211 9.89 -2.04 -16.87
CA LEU A 211 10.97 -1.22 -16.33
C LEU A 211 10.94 0.20 -16.87
N ALA A 212 10.82 0.36 -18.18
CA ALA A 212 10.69 1.68 -18.82
C ALA A 212 9.45 2.46 -18.35
N ARG A 213 8.34 1.77 -18.08
CA ARG A 213 7.14 2.37 -17.50
C ARG A 213 7.38 2.86 -16.07
N LEU A 214 8.03 2.05 -15.23
CA LEU A 214 8.34 2.42 -13.84
C LEU A 214 9.27 3.62 -13.76
N GLU A 215 10.34 3.67 -14.60
CA GLU A 215 11.23 4.82 -14.70
C GLU A 215 10.46 6.09 -15.04
N LYS A 216 9.64 6.05 -16.07
CA LYS A 216 8.82 7.20 -16.49
C LYS A 216 7.85 7.67 -15.39
N GLU A 217 7.21 6.74 -14.68
CA GLU A 217 6.26 7.06 -13.61
C GLU A 217 6.98 7.52 -12.33
N ALA A 218 8.23 7.11 -12.10
CA ALA A 218 9.08 7.61 -11.00
C ALA A 218 9.55 9.07 -11.22
N GLU A 219 9.72 9.51 -12.48
CA GLU A 219 10.17 10.86 -12.82
C GLU A 219 9.04 11.89 -12.96
N ALA A 220 7.80 11.43 -13.22
CA ALA A 220 6.65 12.30 -13.52
C ALA A 220 6.13 13.06 -12.32
#